data_84db15102f457a1d6d0ee8f00bc0f911
#
_entry.id   84db15102f457a1d6d0ee8f00bc0f911
#
_cell.length_a   1.000
_cell.length_b   1.000
_cell.length_c   1.000
_cell.angle_alpha   90.00
_cell.angle_beta   90.00
_cell.angle_gamma   90.00
#
_symmetry.space_group_name_H-M   'P 1'
#
loop_
_entity.id
_entity.type
_entity.pdbx_description
1 polymer ?
#
loop_
_entity_poly.entity_id
_entity_poly.type
_entity_poly.pdbx_seq_one_letter_code
_entity_poly.pdbx_strand_id
1 'polypeptide(L)'
;MLGTQMNPLLVKAEQAIQSKVSPQLAPMVQRIVTAGHKVMYDPKTHAMAMKALTMPGDKAAVAGQAATKLVGLLYTEAHGGVKVQAAIPAGVILLCEGLDFMEKSGRLKVTQQVLADAMKSMMTSTLQMFGITPQKLAQMKQGQPGAALARQPAQPAMQAAPPRPAGIISGAQGAM
;
A
#
# COMPACT_ATOMS: atom_id res chain seq x y z
N MET A 1 1.96 -39.99 2.13
CA MET A 1 1.42 -38.64 2.44
C MET A 1 1.42 -37.87 1.14
N LEU A 2 0.26 -37.73 0.50
CA LEU A 2 0.13 -36.90 -0.71
C LEU A 2 0.28 -35.43 -0.28
N GLY A 3 1.45 -34.87 -0.52
CA GLY A 3 1.66 -33.42 -0.34
C GLY A 3 0.70 -32.69 -1.28
N THR A 4 -0.37 -32.18 -0.72
CA THR A 4 -1.36 -31.40 -1.46
C THR A 4 -0.67 -30.13 -1.93
N GLN A 5 -0.28 -30.11 -3.19
CA GLN A 5 0.37 -28.94 -3.79
C GLN A 5 -0.55 -27.74 -3.69
N MET A 6 0.04 -26.58 -3.47
CA MET A 6 -0.68 -25.30 -3.49
C MET A 6 -1.36 -25.09 -4.83
N ASN A 7 -2.53 -24.48 -4.82
CA ASN A 7 -3.28 -24.19 -6.04
C ASN A 7 -2.42 -23.39 -7.04
N PRO A 8 -2.33 -23.81 -8.33
CA PRO A 8 -1.48 -23.16 -9.33
C PRO A 8 -1.78 -21.66 -9.52
N LEU A 9 -3.03 -21.22 -9.30
CA LEU A 9 -3.39 -19.80 -9.36
C LEU A 9 -2.72 -19.01 -8.24
N LEU A 10 -2.66 -19.57 -7.04
CA LEU A 10 -2.01 -18.94 -5.87
C LEU A 10 -0.50 -18.86 -6.07
N VAL A 11 0.12 -19.95 -6.55
CA VAL A 11 1.56 -19.98 -6.88
C VAL A 11 1.90 -18.90 -7.91
N LYS A 12 1.11 -18.77 -8.97
CA LYS A 12 1.30 -17.71 -9.98
C LYS A 12 1.16 -16.31 -9.38
N ALA A 13 0.19 -16.11 -8.50
CA ALA A 13 -0.02 -14.81 -7.85
C ALA A 13 1.17 -14.44 -6.96
N GLU A 14 1.67 -15.38 -6.18
CA GLU A 14 2.86 -15.16 -5.34
C GLU A 14 4.10 -14.84 -6.17
N GLN A 15 4.37 -15.61 -7.21
CA GLN A 15 5.50 -15.38 -8.13
C GLN A 15 5.39 -14.00 -8.80
N ALA A 16 4.19 -13.63 -9.26
CA ALA A 16 3.94 -12.35 -9.90
C ALA A 16 4.13 -11.16 -8.93
N ILE A 17 3.85 -11.34 -7.66
CA ILE A 17 4.10 -10.32 -6.64
C ILE A 17 5.58 -10.28 -6.28
N GLN A 18 6.21 -11.42 -6.04
CA GLN A 18 7.65 -11.49 -5.71
C GLN A 18 8.52 -10.87 -6.80
N SER A 19 8.20 -11.10 -8.08
CA SER A 19 8.92 -10.51 -9.21
C SER A 19 8.81 -8.98 -9.30
N LYS A 20 7.80 -8.39 -8.67
CA LYS A 20 7.58 -6.93 -8.63
C LYS A 20 8.18 -6.25 -7.40
N VAL A 21 8.62 -7.03 -6.43
CA VAL A 21 9.27 -6.49 -5.23
C VAL A 21 10.68 -6.04 -5.58
N SER A 22 10.99 -4.78 -5.31
CA SER A 22 12.37 -4.29 -5.52
C SER A 22 13.35 -5.01 -4.59
N PRO A 23 14.61 -5.23 -5.02
CA PRO A 23 15.62 -5.88 -4.17
C PRO A 23 15.81 -5.23 -2.80
N GLN A 24 15.60 -3.92 -2.72
CA GLN A 24 15.71 -3.16 -1.46
C GLN A 24 14.57 -3.48 -0.47
N LEU A 25 13.39 -3.84 -0.97
CA LEU A 25 12.24 -4.19 -0.14
C LEU A 25 12.15 -5.69 0.16
N ALA A 26 12.78 -6.53 -0.65
CA ALA A 26 12.71 -7.98 -0.51
C ALA A 26 13.03 -8.49 0.91
N PRO A 27 14.10 -8.01 1.61
CA PRO A 27 14.37 -8.45 2.98
C PRO A 27 13.26 -8.07 3.97
N MET A 28 12.63 -6.91 3.78
CA MET A 28 11.50 -6.49 4.63
C MET A 28 10.26 -7.33 4.37
N VAL A 29 9.92 -7.57 3.11
CA VAL A 29 8.81 -8.46 2.72
C VAL A 29 9.01 -9.85 3.33
N GLN A 30 10.20 -10.43 3.20
CA GLN A 30 10.53 -11.74 3.76
C GLN A 30 10.37 -11.78 5.29
N ARG A 31 10.80 -10.73 6.00
CA ARG A 31 10.62 -10.64 7.46
C ARG A 31 9.15 -10.62 7.85
N ILE A 32 8.32 -9.85 7.13
CA ILE A 32 6.88 -9.75 7.39
C ILE A 32 6.22 -11.11 7.14
N VAL A 33 6.53 -11.78 6.02
CA VAL A 33 6.00 -13.11 5.70
C VAL A 33 6.41 -14.13 6.75
N THR A 34 7.70 -14.18 7.13
CA THR A 34 8.18 -15.09 8.18
C THR A 34 7.50 -14.84 9.53
N ALA A 35 7.29 -13.57 9.90
CA ALA A 35 6.56 -13.23 11.12
C ALA A 35 5.08 -13.61 11.01
N GLY A 36 4.45 -13.41 9.85
CA GLY A 36 3.09 -13.85 9.56
C GLY A 36 2.91 -15.36 9.71
N HIS A 37 3.85 -16.15 9.18
CA HIS A 37 3.86 -17.59 9.36
C HIS A 37 3.91 -17.98 10.85
N LYS A 38 4.78 -17.34 11.64
CA LYS A 38 4.81 -17.58 13.08
C LYS A 38 3.45 -17.35 13.73
N VAL A 39 2.78 -16.23 13.41
CA VAL A 39 1.45 -15.95 13.95
C VAL A 39 0.41 -16.98 13.47
N MET A 40 0.46 -17.40 12.21
CA MET A 40 -0.50 -18.37 11.67
C MET A 40 -0.33 -19.78 12.24
N TYR A 41 0.90 -20.19 12.52
CA TYR A 41 1.23 -21.58 12.90
C TYR A 41 1.66 -21.75 14.35
N ASP A 42 1.86 -20.68 15.12
CA ASP A 42 2.14 -20.76 16.54
C ASP A 42 0.91 -21.27 17.29
N PRO A 43 1.04 -22.29 18.16
CA PRO A 43 -0.09 -22.88 18.89
C PRO A 43 -0.93 -21.86 19.67
N LYS A 44 -0.32 -20.77 20.15
CA LYS A 44 -1.01 -19.74 20.93
C LYS A 44 -1.88 -18.82 20.06
N THR A 45 -1.47 -18.56 18.83
CA THR A 45 -2.15 -17.61 17.92
C THR A 45 -2.92 -18.31 16.79
N HIS A 46 -2.63 -19.58 16.52
CA HIS A 46 -3.26 -20.37 15.47
C HIS A 46 -4.80 -20.37 15.57
N ALA A 47 -5.35 -20.58 16.76
CA ALA A 47 -6.79 -20.58 16.95
C ALA A 47 -7.43 -19.23 16.57
N MET A 48 -6.77 -18.13 16.88
CA MET A 48 -7.21 -16.77 16.51
C MET A 48 -7.12 -16.56 15.00
N ALA A 49 -6.03 -16.97 14.35
CA ALA A 49 -5.85 -16.89 12.91
C ALA A 49 -6.90 -17.72 12.18
N MET A 50 -7.16 -18.95 12.63
CA MET A 50 -8.20 -19.80 12.08
C MET A 50 -9.59 -19.22 12.27
N LYS A 51 -9.89 -18.65 13.44
CA LYS A 51 -11.17 -17.96 13.68
C LYS A 51 -11.36 -16.81 12.71
N ALA A 52 -10.33 -16.03 12.41
CA ALA A 52 -10.40 -14.94 11.44
C ALA A 52 -10.76 -15.43 10.03
N LEU A 53 -10.19 -16.55 9.58
CA LEU A 53 -10.48 -17.17 8.28
C LEU A 53 -11.85 -17.88 8.23
N THR A 54 -12.45 -18.16 9.38
CA THR A 54 -13.73 -18.91 9.47
C THR A 54 -14.93 -18.03 9.75
N MET A 55 -14.76 -16.72 9.80
CA MET A 55 -15.85 -15.78 10.02
C MET A 55 -16.97 -15.93 8.97
N PRO A 56 -18.24 -15.70 9.36
CA PRO A 56 -19.35 -15.69 8.41
C PRO A 56 -19.20 -14.53 7.42
N GLY A 57 -19.72 -14.71 6.20
CA GLY A 57 -19.70 -13.71 5.15
C GLY A 57 -19.09 -14.20 3.85
N ASP A 58 -18.86 -13.28 2.94
CA ASP A 58 -18.17 -13.55 1.69
C ASP A 58 -16.73 -14.02 1.96
N LYS A 59 -16.40 -15.21 1.49
CA LYS A 59 -15.15 -15.90 1.83
C LYS A 59 -13.92 -15.18 1.27
N ALA A 60 -14.04 -14.55 0.11
CA ALA A 60 -12.97 -13.77 -0.48
C ALA A 60 -12.69 -12.51 0.36
N ALA A 61 -13.76 -11.80 0.74
CA ALA A 61 -13.64 -10.63 1.61
C ALA A 61 -13.07 -10.99 2.98
N VAL A 62 -13.53 -12.11 3.58
CA VAL A 62 -13.05 -12.61 4.87
C VAL A 62 -11.55 -12.93 4.81
N ALA A 63 -11.09 -13.63 3.76
CA ALA A 63 -9.66 -13.92 3.58
C ALA A 63 -8.84 -12.63 3.44
N GLY A 64 -9.31 -11.67 2.64
CA GLY A 64 -8.66 -10.38 2.46
C GLY A 64 -8.54 -9.58 3.77
N GLN A 65 -9.61 -9.56 4.56
CA GLN A 65 -9.61 -8.90 5.88
C GLN A 65 -8.71 -9.61 6.89
N ALA A 66 -8.68 -10.95 6.88
CA ALA A 66 -7.80 -11.72 7.74
C ALA A 66 -6.32 -11.43 7.45
N ALA A 67 -5.92 -11.40 6.17
CA ALA A 67 -4.58 -11.00 5.76
C ALA A 67 -4.25 -9.56 6.19
N THR A 68 -5.19 -8.62 6.03
CA THR A 68 -5.01 -7.23 6.49
C THR A 68 -4.81 -7.15 8.01
N LYS A 69 -5.62 -7.86 8.79
CA LYS A 69 -5.48 -7.90 10.26
C LYS A 69 -4.13 -8.45 10.67
N LEU A 70 -3.65 -9.50 9.99
CA LEU A 70 -2.33 -10.08 10.25
C LEU A 70 -1.21 -9.06 9.95
N VAL A 71 -1.26 -8.39 8.81
CA VAL A 71 -0.32 -7.31 8.46
C VAL A 71 -0.40 -6.17 9.48
N GLY A 72 -1.60 -5.81 9.93
CA GLY A 72 -1.83 -4.78 10.95
C GLY A 72 -1.21 -5.14 12.30
N LEU A 73 -1.35 -6.39 12.74
CA LEU A 73 -0.70 -6.90 13.94
C LEU A 73 0.82 -6.75 13.83
N LEU A 74 1.39 -7.22 12.72
CA LEU A 74 2.84 -7.14 12.48
C LEU A 74 3.35 -5.70 12.38
N TYR A 75 2.54 -4.79 11.82
CA TYR A 75 2.84 -3.36 11.80
C TYR A 75 2.90 -2.77 13.21
N THR A 76 1.96 -3.14 14.06
CA THR A 76 1.91 -2.68 15.46
C THR A 76 3.10 -3.22 16.26
N GLU A 77 3.40 -4.51 16.13
CA GLU A 77 4.56 -5.15 16.78
C GLU A 77 5.90 -4.56 16.32
N ALA A 78 5.99 -4.16 15.07
CA ALA A 78 7.16 -3.48 14.51
C ALA A 78 7.21 -1.98 14.83
N HIS A 79 6.36 -1.48 15.75
CA HIS A 79 6.28 -0.06 16.11
C HIS A 79 6.22 0.90 14.92
N GLY A 80 5.47 0.51 13.88
CA GLY A 80 5.32 1.31 12.65
C GLY A 80 6.50 1.22 11.68
N GLY A 81 7.52 0.39 11.95
CA GLY A 81 8.69 0.22 11.09
C GLY A 81 8.42 -0.45 9.73
N VAL A 82 7.20 -0.96 9.52
CA VAL A 82 6.80 -1.61 8.27
C VAL A 82 6.37 -0.54 7.26
N LYS A 83 7.04 -0.49 6.12
CA LYS A 83 6.65 0.39 5.01
C LYS A 83 5.46 -0.21 4.24
N VAL A 84 4.52 0.64 3.80
CA VAL A 84 3.35 0.20 3.02
C VAL A 84 3.74 -0.55 1.75
N GLN A 85 4.85 -0.14 1.11
CA GLN A 85 5.38 -0.78 -0.08
C GLN A 85 5.85 -2.23 0.16
N ALA A 86 6.20 -2.60 1.39
CA ALA A 86 6.53 -3.96 1.79
C ALA A 86 5.32 -4.70 2.37
N ALA A 87 4.42 -3.98 3.04
CA ALA A 87 3.22 -4.54 3.65
C ALA A 87 2.26 -5.15 2.62
N ILE A 88 2.06 -4.46 1.47
CA ILE A 88 1.16 -4.94 0.42
C ILE A 88 1.64 -6.27 -0.18
N PRO A 89 2.87 -6.40 -0.73
CA PRO A 89 3.31 -7.68 -1.28
C PRO A 89 3.38 -8.79 -0.24
N ALA A 90 3.81 -8.52 0.98
CA ALA A 90 3.78 -9.50 2.07
C ALA A 90 2.35 -9.95 2.40
N GLY A 91 1.40 -9.00 2.45
CA GLY A 91 0.00 -9.30 2.67
C GLY A 91 -0.61 -10.18 1.57
N VAL A 92 -0.22 -9.99 0.30
CA VAL A 92 -0.67 -10.86 -0.81
C VAL A 92 -0.13 -12.28 -0.65
N ILE A 93 1.13 -12.45 -0.25
CA ILE A 93 1.69 -13.79 -0.01
C ILE A 93 0.93 -14.49 1.13
N LEU A 94 0.75 -13.82 2.25
CA LEU A 94 -0.02 -14.35 3.39
C LEU A 94 -1.50 -14.62 3.05
N LEU A 95 -2.09 -13.80 2.18
CA LEU A 95 -3.43 -14.03 1.64
C LEU A 95 -3.49 -15.33 0.83
N CYS A 96 -2.52 -15.55 -0.07
CA CYS A 96 -2.47 -16.77 -0.87
C CYS A 96 -2.39 -18.03 0.01
N GLU A 97 -1.60 -17.99 1.08
CA GLU A 97 -1.53 -19.10 2.04
C GLU A 97 -2.84 -19.28 2.81
N GLY A 98 -3.49 -18.19 3.23
CA GLY A 98 -4.81 -18.26 3.86
C GLY A 98 -5.88 -18.85 2.93
N LEU A 99 -5.86 -18.50 1.65
CA LEU A 99 -6.76 -19.06 0.63
C LEU A 99 -6.46 -20.54 0.37
N ASP A 100 -5.20 -20.94 0.30
CA ASP A 100 -4.79 -22.35 0.16
C ASP A 100 -5.28 -23.19 1.35
N PHE A 101 -5.14 -22.66 2.55
CA PHE A 101 -5.69 -23.32 3.75
C PHE A 101 -7.21 -23.47 3.68
N MET A 102 -7.93 -22.42 3.27
CA MET A 102 -9.39 -22.46 3.13
C MET A 102 -9.84 -23.46 2.06
N GLU A 103 -9.10 -23.58 0.96
CA GLU A 103 -9.36 -24.56 -0.09
C GLU A 103 -9.11 -26.00 0.40
N LYS A 104 -7.96 -26.25 1.03
CA LYS A 104 -7.61 -27.56 1.60
C LYS A 104 -8.56 -28.02 2.71
N SER A 105 -9.12 -27.08 3.45
CA SER A 105 -10.14 -27.36 4.46
C SER A 105 -11.56 -27.51 3.89
N GLY A 106 -11.73 -27.45 2.54
CA GLY A 106 -13.02 -27.60 1.87
C GLY A 106 -14.00 -26.42 2.07
N ARG A 107 -13.52 -25.29 2.58
CA ARG A 107 -14.37 -24.12 2.91
C ARG A 107 -14.59 -23.19 1.75
N LEU A 108 -13.70 -23.24 0.77
CA LEU A 108 -13.68 -22.38 -0.40
C LEU A 108 -13.03 -23.13 -1.56
N LYS A 109 -13.52 -22.90 -2.78
CA LYS A 109 -12.82 -23.26 -4.00
C LYS A 109 -12.13 -22.02 -4.55
N VAL A 110 -10.83 -22.05 -4.67
CA VAL A 110 -10.07 -20.91 -5.22
C VAL A 110 -10.26 -20.85 -6.73
N THR A 111 -10.86 -19.74 -7.15
CA THR A 111 -11.00 -19.38 -8.57
C THR A 111 -10.30 -18.04 -8.81
N GLN A 112 -10.08 -17.69 -10.07
CA GLN A 112 -9.52 -16.39 -10.42
C GLN A 112 -10.33 -15.22 -9.84
N GLN A 113 -11.67 -15.33 -9.86
CA GLN A 113 -12.56 -14.31 -9.31
C GLN A 113 -12.38 -14.18 -7.79
N VAL A 114 -12.41 -15.30 -7.07
CA VAL A 114 -12.21 -15.31 -5.60
C VAL A 114 -10.86 -14.70 -5.23
N LEU A 115 -9.79 -15.05 -5.94
CA LEU A 115 -8.47 -14.47 -5.71
C LEU A 115 -8.47 -12.95 -5.97
N ALA A 116 -9.07 -12.50 -7.07
CA ALA A 116 -9.16 -11.08 -7.41
C ALA A 116 -9.95 -10.28 -6.35
N ASP A 117 -11.08 -10.80 -5.90
CA ASP A 117 -11.92 -10.15 -4.89
C ASP A 117 -11.22 -10.11 -3.52
N ALA A 118 -10.57 -11.20 -3.14
CA ALA A 118 -9.77 -11.27 -1.91
C ALA A 118 -8.59 -10.28 -1.93
N MET A 119 -7.86 -10.21 -3.04
CA MET A 119 -6.77 -9.23 -3.22
C MET A 119 -7.29 -7.79 -3.16
N LYS A 120 -8.40 -7.49 -3.83
CA LYS A 120 -9.04 -6.17 -3.79
C LYS A 120 -9.44 -5.79 -2.37
N SER A 121 -10.09 -6.70 -1.64
CA SER A 121 -10.48 -6.50 -0.24
C SER A 121 -9.26 -6.23 0.64
N MET A 122 -8.23 -7.06 0.54
CA MET A 122 -6.97 -6.90 1.29
C MET A 122 -6.29 -5.57 0.97
N MET A 123 -6.12 -5.23 -0.31
CA MET A 123 -5.46 -3.98 -0.71
C MET A 123 -6.20 -2.75 -0.18
N THR A 124 -7.53 -2.71 -0.36
CA THR A 124 -8.36 -1.59 0.11
C THR A 124 -8.24 -1.42 1.62
N SER A 125 -8.39 -2.51 2.37
CA SER A 125 -8.31 -2.49 3.84
C SER A 125 -6.90 -2.14 4.33
N THR A 126 -5.84 -2.64 3.67
CA THR A 126 -4.45 -2.30 4.01
C THR A 126 -4.16 -0.82 3.75
N LEU A 127 -4.58 -0.27 2.61
CA LEU A 127 -4.40 1.16 2.32
C LEU A 127 -5.12 2.04 3.35
N GLN A 128 -6.35 1.67 3.74
CA GLN A 128 -7.10 2.36 4.78
C GLN A 128 -6.38 2.32 6.13
N MET A 129 -5.81 1.18 6.51
CA MET A 129 -5.02 1.02 7.73
C MET A 129 -3.81 1.99 7.77
N PHE A 130 -3.18 2.25 6.63
CA PHE A 130 -2.10 3.24 6.50
C PHE A 130 -2.60 4.69 6.27
N GLY A 131 -3.91 4.95 6.41
CA GLY A 131 -4.51 6.28 6.22
C GLY A 131 -4.53 6.76 4.77
N ILE A 132 -4.38 5.83 3.82
CA ILE A 132 -4.43 6.12 2.39
C ILE A 132 -5.85 5.90 1.90
N THR A 133 -6.61 6.99 1.77
CA THR A 133 -7.96 6.95 1.21
C THR A 133 -7.93 6.83 -0.32
N PRO A 134 -9.04 6.38 -0.96
CA PRO A 134 -9.14 6.35 -2.43
C PRO A 134 -8.85 7.71 -3.09
N GLN A 135 -9.24 8.81 -2.42
CA GLN A 135 -8.98 10.17 -2.89
C GLN A 135 -7.48 10.50 -2.86
N LYS A 136 -6.78 10.17 -1.75
CA LYS A 136 -5.32 10.32 -1.67
C LYS A 136 -4.60 9.46 -2.71
N LEU A 137 -5.08 8.24 -2.95
CA LEU A 137 -4.51 7.36 -3.96
C LEU A 137 -4.68 7.93 -5.37
N ALA A 138 -5.84 8.51 -5.68
CA ALA A 138 -6.09 9.19 -6.95
C ALA A 138 -5.18 10.41 -7.12
N GLN A 139 -4.99 11.22 -6.07
CA GLN A 139 -4.06 12.36 -6.08
C GLN A 139 -2.61 11.92 -6.28
N MET A 140 -2.17 10.83 -5.63
CA MET A 140 -0.82 10.28 -5.82
C MET A 140 -0.59 9.78 -7.25
N LYS A 141 -1.61 9.19 -7.90
CA LYS A 141 -1.53 8.79 -9.31
C LYS A 141 -1.48 9.98 -10.28
N GLN A 142 -2.13 11.10 -9.94
CA GLN A 142 -2.10 12.34 -10.72
C GLN A 142 -0.82 13.13 -10.50
N GLY A 143 -0.12 12.91 -9.38
CA GLY A 143 1.15 13.55 -9.01
C GLY A 143 2.40 12.82 -9.51
N GLN A 144 2.33 11.98 -10.55
CA GLN A 144 3.52 11.43 -11.16
C GLN A 144 4.41 12.56 -11.71
N PRO A 145 5.74 12.55 -11.47
CA PRO A 145 6.65 13.67 -11.75
C PRO A 145 6.78 14.04 -13.25
N GLY A 146 6.06 13.39 -14.15
CA GLY A 146 5.97 13.78 -15.55
C GLY A 146 4.87 14.80 -15.86
N ALA A 147 3.90 15.04 -14.98
CA ALA A 147 2.79 15.96 -15.20
C ALA A 147 3.02 17.36 -14.57
N ALA A 148 4.00 17.49 -13.68
CA ALA A 148 4.31 18.75 -13.00
C ALA A 148 5.04 19.77 -13.88
N LEU A 149 5.64 19.35 -15.01
CA LEU A 149 6.30 20.27 -15.97
C LEU A 149 5.35 20.93 -16.96
N ALA A 150 4.07 20.53 -17.02
CA ALA A 150 3.10 21.08 -17.96
C ALA A 150 2.11 22.07 -17.34
N ARG A 151 2.19 22.34 -16.03
CA ARG A 151 1.32 23.30 -15.33
C ARG A 151 2.13 24.24 -14.44
N GLN A 152 3.08 24.98 -15.03
CA GLN A 152 3.39 26.28 -14.46
C GLN A 152 2.23 27.20 -14.87
N PRO A 153 1.44 27.73 -13.93
CA PRO A 153 0.61 28.88 -14.23
C PRO A 153 1.56 29.97 -14.65
N ALA A 154 1.34 30.52 -15.87
CA ALA A 154 2.05 31.70 -16.32
C ALA A 154 1.98 32.71 -15.17
N GLN A 155 3.12 33.08 -14.61
CA GLN A 155 3.21 34.21 -13.71
C GLN A 155 2.71 35.43 -14.48
N PRO A 156 1.71 36.16 -13.97
CA PRO A 156 1.35 37.41 -14.59
C PRO A 156 2.61 38.29 -14.62
N ALA A 157 2.99 38.73 -15.82
CA ALA A 157 4.10 39.65 -16.02
C ALA A 157 3.92 40.81 -15.04
N MET A 158 4.88 40.97 -14.13
CA MET A 158 4.98 42.16 -13.31
C MET A 158 4.99 43.34 -14.25
N GLN A 159 3.90 44.12 -14.26
CA GLN A 159 3.82 45.38 -14.93
C GLN A 159 4.99 46.23 -14.46
N ALA A 160 5.85 46.56 -15.42
CA ALA A 160 6.93 47.52 -15.19
C ALA A 160 6.34 48.81 -14.62
N ALA A 161 6.81 49.22 -13.46
CA ALA A 161 6.48 50.49 -12.88
C ALA A 161 6.88 51.63 -13.85
N PRO A 162 6.04 52.64 -14.02
CA PRO A 162 6.37 53.76 -14.90
C PRO A 162 7.60 54.51 -14.35
N PRO A 163 8.46 55.08 -15.26
CA PRO A 163 9.65 55.78 -14.83
C PRO A 163 9.26 57.06 -14.07
N ARG A 164 9.85 57.24 -12.89
CA ARG A 164 9.73 58.47 -12.10
C ARG A 164 10.33 59.63 -12.89
N PRO A 165 9.64 60.80 -13.02
CA PRO A 165 10.21 61.98 -13.65
C PRO A 165 11.35 62.53 -12.79
N ALA A 166 12.45 62.84 -13.45
CA ALA A 166 13.60 63.50 -12.88
C ALA A 166 13.19 64.90 -12.31
N GLY A 167 13.18 65.06 -11.03
CA GLY A 167 12.99 66.31 -10.35
C GLY A 167 14.24 67.18 -10.51
N ILE A 168 14.01 68.32 -11.08
CA ILE A 168 14.90 69.42 -11.35
C ILE A 168 15.54 69.91 -10.02
N ILE A 169 16.86 69.90 -9.95
CA ILE A 169 17.62 70.59 -8.94
C ILE A 169 17.68 72.07 -9.34
N SER A 170 16.98 72.90 -8.62
CA SER A 170 17.19 74.34 -8.71
C SER A 170 17.92 74.80 -7.48
N GLY A 171 19.08 75.37 -7.69
CA GLY A 171 19.92 75.91 -6.65
C GLY A 171 19.47 77.30 -6.16
N ALA A 172 20.04 77.72 -5.09
CA ALA A 172 20.36 79.11 -4.67
C ALA A 172 20.97 79.03 -3.31
N GLN A 173 22.25 79.30 -3.11
CA GLN A 173 22.86 80.61 -2.88
C GLN A 173 22.41 81.34 -1.61
N GLY A 174 23.39 81.68 -0.78
CA GLY A 174 23.34 82.81 0.12
C GLY A 174 23.91 82.45 1.51
N ALA A 175 25.14 82.69 1.76
CA ALA A 175 25.77 83.90 2.31
C ALA A 175 25.46 84.15 3.80
N MET A 176 26.44 84.07 4.54
CA MET A 176 27.08 84.79 5.64
C MET A 176 27.50 83.88 6.79
#